data_b00c9bb73fbd98c0049fc003ea9aa1ad
#
_entry.id   b00c9bb73fbd98c0049fc003ea9aa1ad
#
_cell.length_a   1.000
_cell.length_b   1.000
_cell.length_c   1.000
_cell.angle_alpha   90.00
_cell.angle_beta   90.00
_cell.angle_gamma   90.00
#
_symmetry.space_group_name_H-M   'P 1'
#
loop_
_entity.id
_entity.type
_entity.pdbx_description
1 polymer ?
#
loop_
_entity_poly.entity_id
_entity_poly.type
_entity_poly.pdbx_seq_one_letter_code
_entity_poly.pdbx_strand_id
1 'polypeptide(L)'
;MSGTYTHRPVLLEECIQGLAIRPDGLYIDGTLGRGGHSEEIVKRLTQGGRLICIDRDSQAIEAGKARLAPWAGQITFLHGNFGDLAQLLDDAGIEKADGMLFDLGVSSPQLDDPERGFSYMHDAPLDMRMDRDDALTAWTVVNPWPRTELRRILSQYGEEKYAGPIAAAIERAREKAPIETTGQLVEVIRGAMPAAALREKQHPAKRSFQGIRIAVNDELTAISRMLQGAIPRLNAGGRLAVISFHSLEDRIVKSELAAAAKGCDCPPSFPVCVCGKKPLVKLVPRKPILPSAQELEENPRARSAKLRVAEKLPE
;
A
#
# COMPACT_ATOMS: atom_id res chain seq x y z
N MET A 1 -27.10 6.34 -18.80
CA MET A 1 -25.92 5.97 -19.58
C MET A 1 -24.85 5.55 -18.58
N SER A 2 -24.69 4.25 -18.34
CA SER A 2 -23.68 3.70 -17.44
C SER A 2 -22.33 3.73 -18.17
N GLY A 3 -21.57 4.79 -17.95
CA GLY A 3 -20.18 4.82 -18.37
C GLY A 3 -19.42 3.75 -17.62
N THR A 4 -19.03 2.68 -18.28
CA THR A 4 -18.03 1.74 -17.79
C THR A 4 -16.72 2.51 -17.64
N TYR A 5 -16.49 3.07 -16.47
CA TYR A 5 -15.19 3.59 -16.09
C TYR A 5 -14.26 2.37 -16.00
N THR A 6 -13.56 2.07 -17.08
CA THR A 6 -12.49 1.08 -17.10
C THR A 6 -11.34 1.65 -16.29
N HIS A 7 -11.32 1.31 -15.02
CA HIS A 7 -10.27 1.74 -14.09
C HIS A 7 -8.93 1.15 -14.56
N ARG A 8 -8.11 1.99 -15.21
CA ARG A 8 -6.73 1.62 -15.57
C ARG A 8 -5.88 1.59 -14.30
N PRO A 9 -5.10 0.54 -14.07
CA PRO A 9 -4.15 0.50 -12.94
C PRO A 9 -3.13 1.64 -13.02
N VAL A 10 -2.71 2.15 -11.89
CA VAL A 10 -1.74 3.25 -11.79
C VAL A 10 -0.37 2.76 -12.25
N LEU A 11 0.32 3.54 -13.11
CA LEU A 11 1.69 3.24 -13.59
C LEU A 11 1.80 1.83 -14.22
N LEU A 12 0.74 1.38 -14.91
CA LEU A 12 0.63 0.01 -15.43
C LEU A 12 1.82 -0.35 -16.32
N GLU A 13 2.08 0.44 -17.35
CA GLU A 13 3.16 0.16 -18.32
C GLU A 13 4.53 0.20 -17.66
N GLU A 14 4.73 1.16 -16.75
CA GLU A 14 5.98 1.33 -16.01
C GLU A 14 6.22 0.15 -15.05
N CYS A 15 5.17 -0.41 -14.44
CA CYS A 15 5.26 -1.62 -13.62
C CYS A 15 5.65 -2.83 -14.46
N ILE A 16 5.00 -3.03 -15.59
CA ILE A 16 5.28 -4.15 -16.50
C ILE A 16 6.71 -4.07 -17.05
N GLN A 17 7.14 -2.88 -17.47
CA GLN A 17 8.53 -2.66 -17.91
C GLN A 17 9.52 -2.86 -16.75
N GLY A 18 9.18 -2.35 -15.57
CA GLY A 18 9.98 -2.49 -14.36
C GLY A 18 10.19 -3.94 -13.94
N LEU A 19 9.17 -4.77 -14.04
CA LEU A 19 9.22 -6.20 -13.72
C LEU A 19 10.07 -7.02 -14.70
N ALA A 20 10.28 -6.55 -15.94
CA ALA A 20 11.02 -7.26 -16.98
C ALA A 20 10.58 -8.73 -17.12
N ILE A 21 9.27 -8.94 -17.34
CA ILE A 21 8.61 -10.23 -17.26
C ILE A 21 9.20 -11.24 -18.24
N ARG A 22 9.61 -12.41 -17.72
CA ARG A 22 10.00 -13.59 -18.49
C ARG A 22 8.80 -14.51 -18.69
N PRO A 23 8.58 -15.05 -19.90
CA PRO A 23 7.39 -15.85 -20.21
C PRO A 23 7.23 -17.14 -19.40
N ASP A 24 8.31 -17.66 -18.86
CA ASP A 24 8.42 -18.89 -18.07
C ASP A 24 8.56 -18.64 -16.56
N GLY A 25 8.57 -17.35 -16.12
CA GLY A 25 8.88 -16.97 -14.76
C GLY A 25 7.74 -17.13 -13.77
N LEU A 26 8.07 -17.08 -12.48
CA LEU A 26 7.12 -17.00 -11.37
C LEU A 26 7.03 -15.56 -10.87
N TYR A 27 5.82 -14.99 -10.87
CA TYR A 27 5.56 -13.63 -10.45
C TYR A 27 4.57 -13.59 -9.29
N ILE A 28 4.67 -12.53 -8.48
CA ILE A 28 3.78 -12.28 -7.34
C ILE A 28 3.19 -10.89 -7.50
N ASP A 29 1.87 -10.79 -7.48
CA ASP A 29 1.13 -9.55 -7.23
C ASP A 29 0.63 -9.61 -5.78
N GLY A 30 1.27 -8.85 -4.90
CA GLY A 30 0.98 -8.85 -3.47
C GLY A 30 -0.18 -7.93 -3.07
N THR A 31 -0.82 -7.28 -4.05
CA THR A 31 -1.91 -6.32 -3.89
C THR A 31 -2.88 -6.44 -5.07
N LEU A 32 -3.50 -7.61 -5.18
CA LEU A 32 -4.34 -8.01 -6.32
C LEU A 32 -5.39 -6.94 -6.68
N GLY A 33 -6.10 -6.41 -5.69
CA GLY A 33 -7.20 -5.49 -5.90
C GLY A 33 -8.22 -6.04 -6.89
N ARG A 34 -8.45 -5.32 -8.01
CA ARG A 34 -9.30 -5.82 -9.10
C ARG A 34 -8.55 -6.61 -10.16
N GLY A 35 -7.30 -6.98 -9.95
CA GLY A 35 -6.51 -7.81 -10.85
C GLY A 35 -6.01 -7.11 -12.13
N GLY A 36 -5.96 -5.79 -12.15
CA GLY A 36 -5.57 -5.07 -13.36
C GLY A 36 -4.08 -5.23 -13.71
N HIS A 37 -3.18 -5.11 -12.75
CA HIS A 37 -1.76 -5.43 -12.94
C HIS A 37 -1.56 -6.93 -13.18
N SER A 38 -2.23 -7.77 -12.39
CA SER A 38 -2.20 -9.24 -12.52
C SER A 38 -2.58 -9.71 -13.92
N GLU A 39 -3.61 -9.12 -14.53
CA GLU A 39 -4.03 -9.45 -15.90
C GLU A 39 -2.91 -9.17 -16.92
N GLU A 40 -2.26 -8.03 -16.82
CA GLU A 40 -1.17 -7.68 -17.73
C GLU A 40 0.10 -8.51 -17.47
N ILE A 41 0.33 -8.96 -16.25
CA ILE A 41 1.41 -9.89 -15.93
C ILE A 41 1.12 -11.26 -16.56
N VAL A 42 -0.06 -11.85 -16.28
CA VAL A 42 -0.38 -13.21 -16.73
C VAL A 42 -0.46 -13.35 -18.25
N LYS A 43 -0.89 -12.31 -18.97
CA LYS A 43 -0.86 -12.26 -20.45
C LYS A 43 0.54 -12.48 -21.03
N ARG A 44 1.59 -12.18 -20.27
CA ARG A 44 3.00 -12.32 -20.68
C ARG A 44 3.63 -13.64 -20.27
N LEU A 45 2.95 -14.44 -19.43
CA LEU A 45 3.40 -15.74 -18.96
C LEU A 45 3.02 -16.87 -19.93
N THR A 46 3.55 -16.83 -21.15
CA THR A 46 3.12 -17.67 -22.29
C THR A 46 3.86 -19.01 -22.40
N GLN A 47 4.88 -19.26 -21.57
CA GLN A 47 5.74 -20.45 -21.63
C GLN A 47 5.74 -21.23 -20.31
N GLY A 48 4.57 -21.39 -19.70
CA GLY A 48 4.41 -22.14 -18.45
C GLY A 48 4.72 -21.32 -17.19
N GLY A 49 4.89 -20.00 -17.33
CA GLY A 49 5.05 -19.09 -16.19
C GLY A 49 3.77 -19.06 -15.31
N ARG A 50 3.95 -18.70 -14.05
CA ARG A 50 2.89 -18.71 -13.02
C ARG A 50 2.79 -17.37 -12.32
N LEU A 51 1.58 -17.05 -11.84
CA LEU A 51 1.29 -15.85 -11.07
C LEU A 51 0.68 -16.23 -9.73
N ILE A 52 1.21 -15.64 -8.66
CA ILE A 52 0.61 -15.70 -7.32
C ILE A 52 -0.03 -14.34 -7.05
N CYS A 53 -1.31 -14.34 -6.74
CA CYS A 53 -2.07 -13.15 -6.41
C CYS A 53 -2.40 -13.15 -4.93
N ILE A 54 -2.02 -12.11 -4.21
CA ILE A 54 -2.26 -11.97 -2.78
C ILE A 54 -3.13 -10.74 -2.54
N ASP A 55 -4.13 -10.84 -1.69
CA ASP A 55 -4.85 -9.70 -1.13
C ASP A 55 -5.40 -10.05 0.25
N ARG A 56 -5.47 -9.06 1.12
CA ARG A 56 -6.10 -9.19 2.44
C ARG A 56 -7.61 -8.98 2.40
N ASP A 57 -8.13 -8.39 1.31
CA ASP A 57 -9.56 -8.19 1.09
C ASP A 57 -10.14 -9.39 0.34
N SER A 58 -10.99 -10.17 1.00
CA SER A 58 -11.66 -11.33 0.38
C SER A 58 -12.50 -10.94 -0.84
N GLN A 59 -13.07 -9.72 -0.86
CA GLN A 59 -13.81 -9.21 -2.02
C GLN A 59 -12.87 -8.95 -3.22
N ALA A 60 -11.64 -8.51 -2.97
CA ALA A 60 -10.63 -8.36 -4.01
C ALA A 60 -10.23 -9.73 -4.60
N ILE A 61 -10.06 -10.75 -3.75
CA ILE A 61 -9.78 -12.12 -4.20
C ILE A 61 -10.89 -12.63 -5.13
N GLU A 62 -12.15 -12.48 -4.75
CA GLU A 62 -13.29 -12.95 -5.57
C GLU A 62 -13.41 -12.16 -6.89
N ALA A 63 -13.24 -10.84 -6.85
CA ALA A 63 -13.22 -10.01 -8.07
C ALA A 63 -12.05 -10.38 -9.00
N GLY A 64 -10.86 -10.63 -8.42
CA GLY A 64 -9.69 -11.08 -9.15
C GLY A 64 -9.87 -12.44 -9.80
N LYS A 65 -10.41 -13.42 -9.09
CA LYS A 65 -10.76 -14.74 -9.64
C LYS A 65 -11.70 -14.64 -10.84
N ALA A 66 -12.73 -13.80 -10.74
CA ALA A 66 -13.68 -13.60 -11.84
C ALA A 66 -13.00 -12.95 -13.06
N ARG A 67 -12.20 -11.91 -12.85
CA ARG A 67 -11.48 -11.21 -13.93
C ARG A 67 -10.44 -12.10 -14.62
N LEU A 68 -9.71 -12.86 -13.84
CA LEU A 68 -8.57 -13.65 -14.29
C LEU A 68 -8.94 -15.10 -14.64
N ALA A 69 -10.24 -15.44 -14.68
CA ALA A 69 -10.74 -16.77 -15.00
C ALA A 69 -10.15 -17.39 -16.29
N PRO A 70 -9.89 -16.63 -17.38
CA PRO A 70 -9.25 -17.21 -18.58
C PRO A 70 -7.86 -17.81 -18.34
N TRP A 71 -7.17 -17.42 -17.28
CA TRP A 71 -5.81 -17.87 -16.91
C TRP A 71 -5.79 -18.66 -15.59
N ALA A 72 -6.92 -19.19 -15.12
CA ALA A 72 -7.04 -19.85 -13.82
C ALA A 72 -6.01 -20.98 -13.59
N GLY A 73 -5.61 -21.70 -14.65
CA GLY A 73 -4.59 -22.75 -14.56
C GLY A 73 -3.16 -22.28 -14.27
N GLN A 74 -2.89 -20.96 -14.40
CA GLN A 74 -1.58 -20.37 -14.17
C GLN A 74 -1.53 -19.53 -12.89
N ILE A 75 -2.67 -19.35 -12.20
CA ILE A 75 -2.79 -18.41 -11.08
C ILE A 75 -3.12 -19.16 -9.80
N THR A 76 -2.41 -18.79 -8.73
CA THR A 76 -2.75 -19.17 -7.35
C THR A 76 -3.16 -17.92 -6.59
N PHE A 77 -4.32 -18.00 -5.92
CA PHE A 77 -4.81 -16.90 -5.07
C PHE A 77 -4.58 -17.23 -3.61
N LEU A 78 -3.96 -16.30 -2.87
CA LEU A 78 -3.71 -16.41 -1.45
C LEU A 78 -4.40 -15.24 -0.73
N HIS A 79 -5.28 -15.56 0.23
CA HIS A 79 -5.88 -14.54 1.10
C HIS A 79 -4.94 -14.26 2.25
N GLY A 80 -4.52 -13.00 2.43
CA GLY A 80 -3.65 -12.60 3.52
C GLY A 80 -2.99 -11.25 3.31
N ASN A 81 -2.33 -10.77 4.36
CA ASN A 81 -1.63 -9.49 4.34
C ASN A 81 -0.25 -9.65 3.70
N PHE A 82 0.09 -8.80 2.74
CA PHE A 82 1.43 -8.79 2.14
C PHE A 82 2.57 -8.59 3.19
N GLY A 83 2.27 -8.02 4.35
CA GLY A 83 3.22 -7.94 5.46
C GLY A 83 3.68 -9.31 5.96
N ASP A 84 2.88 -10.35 5.72
CA ASP A 84 3.18 -11.74 6.10
C ASP A 84 3.65 -12.57 4.88
N LEU A 85 4.16 -11.89 3.83
CA LEU A 85 4.57 -12.49 2.56
C LEU A 85 5.43 -13.73 2.74
N ALA A 86 6.42 -13.68 3.64
CA ALA A 86 7.33 -14.80 3.85
C ALA A 86 6.57 -16.08 4.27
N GLN A 87 5.66 -15.95 5.24
CA GLN A 87 4.83 -17.07 5.71
C GLN A 87 3.87 -17.56 4.62
N LEU A 88 3.19 -16.64 3.92
CA LEU A 88 2.27 -16.99 2.83
C LEU A 88 2.96 -17.80 1.72
N LEU A 89 4.19 -17.44 1.38
CA LEU A 89 4.98 -18.16 0.38
C LEU A 89 5.47 -19.52 0.89
N ASP A 90 5.88 -19.61 2.16
CA ASP A 90 6.28 -20.88 2.79
C ASP A 90 5.11 -21.86 2.79
N ASP A 91 3.92 -21.43 3.22
CA ASP A 91 2.70 -22.25 3.25
C ASP A 91 2.27 -22.69 1.85
N ALA A 92 2.56 -21.89 0.82
CA ALA A 92 2.30 -22.23 -0.57
C ALA A 92 3.43 -23.05 -1.25
N GLY A 93 4.51 -23.38 -0.54
CA GLY A 93 5.66 -24.10 -1.07
C GLY A 93 6.47 -23.31 -2.10
N ILE A 94 6.48 -21.97 -2.01
CA ILE A 94 7.16 -21.07 -2.94
C ILE A 94 8.42 -20.53 -2.28
N GLU A 95 9.58 -20.94 -2.78
CA GLU A 95 10.87 -20.52 -2.23
C GLU A 95 11.29 -19.14 -2.76
N LYS A 96 11.29 -18.97 -4.10
CA LYS A 96 11.75 -17.74 -4.77
C LYS A 96 10.85 -17.40 -5.96
N ALA A 97 10.83 -16.12 -6.36
CA ALA A 97 10.11 -15.60 -7.52
C ALA A 97 11.03 -14.76 -8.42
N ASP A 98 10.61 -14.59 -9.67
CA ASP A 98 11.33 -13.81 -10.69
C ASP A 98 10.92 -12.34 -10.68
N GLY A 99 9.77 -12.04 -10.08
CA GLY A 99 9.34 -10.65 -9.85
C GLY A 99 8.18 -10.55 -8.88
N MET A 100 8.13 -9.40 -8.20
CA MET A 100 7.07 -9.09 -7.25
C MET A 100 6.59 -7.66 -7.46
N LEU A 101 5.28 -7.45 -7.43
CA LEU A 101 4.61 -6.16 -7.51
C LEU A 101 3.81 -5.90 -6.24
N PHE A 102 3.89 -4.68 -5.73
CA PHE A 102 3.05 -4.19 -4.64
C PHE A 102 2.53 -2.79 -4.99
N ASP A 103 1.21 -2.67 -5.16
CA ASP A 103 0.49 -1.40 -5.34
C ASP A 103 -0.12 -1.01 -3.99
N LEU A 104 0.61 -0.17 -3.22
CA LEU A 104 0.30 0.10 -1.82
C LEU A 104 -0.94 0.99 -1.66
N GLY A 105 -1.52 0.96 -0.46
CA GLY A 105 -2.64 1.81 -0.08
C GLY A 105 -4.01 1.16 -0.31
N VAL A 106 -5.04 2.01 -0.44
CA VAL A 106 -6.43 1.57 -0.58
C VAL A 106 -6.82 1.37 -2.03
N SER A 107 -7.55 0.32 -2.31
CA SER A 107 -8.11 0.06 -3.63
C SER A 107 -9.27 1.03 -3.94
N SER A 108 -9.52 1.27 -5.24
CA SER A 108 -10.65 2.09 -5.64
C SER A 108 -12.00 1.58 -5.14
N PRO A 109 -12.31 0.28 -5.17
CA PRO A 109 -13.54 -0.23 -4.57
C PRO A 109 -13.71 0.09 -3.09
N GLN A 110 -12.61 0.02 -2.30
CA GLN A 110 -12.66 0.37 -0.88
C GLN A 110 -12.99 1.85 -0.65
N LEU A 111 -12.54 2.75 -1.54
CA LEU A 111 -12.87 4.18 -1.48
C LEU A 111 -14.26 4.49 -2.02
N ASP A 112 -14.71 3.75 -3.03
CA ASP A 112 -15.97 4.01 -3.75
C ASP A 112 -17.18 3.37 -3.06
N ASP A 113 -16.97 2.36 -2.20
CA ASP A 113 -18.01 1.75 -1.37
C ASP A 113 -18.14 2.53 -0.03
N PRO A 114 -19.22 3.32 0.16
CA PRO A 114 -19.40 4.09 1.38
C PRO A 114 -19.41 3.23 2.64
N GLU A 115 -19.98 2.01 2.59
CA GLU A 115 -20.12 1.10 3.73
C GLU A 115 -18.76 0.62 4.30
N ARG A 116 -17.68 0.81 3.56
CA ARG A 116 -16.30 0.50 4.01
C ARG A 116 -15.72 1.59 4.93
N GLY A 117 -16.32 2.79 5.00
CA GLY A 117 -15.91 3.88 5.88
C GLY A 117 -14.57 4.56 5.57
N PHE A 118 -13.96 4.31 4.41
CA PHE A 118 -12.69 4.94 4.02
C PHE A 118 -12.85 6.40 3.58
N SER A 119 -14.04 6.77 3.09
CA SER A 119 -14.30 8.09 2.53
C SER A 119 -14.81 9.06 3.59
N TYR A 120 -14.24 10.26 3.59
CA TYR A 120 -14.76 11.42 4.36
C TYR A 120 -15.79 12.23 3.57
N MET A 121 -16.19 11.78 2.38
CA MET A 121 -17.17 12.46 1.52
C MET A 121 -18.59 11.93 1.70
N HIS A 122 -18.75 10.78 2.30
CA HIS A 122 -20.02 10.11 2.54
C HIS A 122 -20.14 9.79 4.01
N ASP A 123 -21.36 9.85 4.53
CA ASP A 123 -21.65 9.43 5.90
C ASP A 123 -21.88 7.92 5.95
N ALA A 124 -21.05 7.21 6.72
CA ALA A 124 -21.00 5.77 6.76
C ALA A 124 -20.43 5.27 8.11
N PRO A 125 -20.56 3.99 8.46
CA PRO A 125 -19.95 3.45 9.67
C PRO A 125 -18.44 3.67 9.72
N LEU A 126 -17.88 3.90 10.91
CA LEU A 126 -16.45 4.03 11.14
C LEU A 126 -15.75 2.66 11.11
N ASP A 127 -15.56 2.08 9.93
CA ASP A 127 -14.93 0.76 9.77
C ASP A 127 -13.44 0.90 9.35
N MET A 128 -13.15 1.30 8.14
CA MET A 128 -11.82 1.45 7.52
C MET A 128 -10.97 0.17 7.48
N ARG A 129 -11.50 -1.02 7.76
CA ARG A 129 -10.76 -2.27 7.62
C ARG A 129 -10.59 -2.63 6.14
N MET A 130 -9.38 -2.98 5.73
CA MET A 130 -9.13 -3.59 4.42
C MET A 130 -9.57 -5.05 4.42
N ASP A 131 -9.26 -5.79 5.48
CA ASP A 131 -9.79 -7.11 5.76
C ASP A 131 -10.97 -7.00 6.75
N ARG A 132 -12.17 -7.42 6.35
CA ARG A 132 -13.37 -7.36 7.22
C ARG A 132 -13.32 -8.33 8.40
N ASP A 133 -12.43 -9.32 8.35
CA ASP A 133 -12.25 -10.28 9.43
C ASP A 133 -11.32 -9.75 10.54
N ASP A 134 -10.58 -8.64 10.27
CA ASP A 134 -9.77 -7.98 11.29
C ASP A 134 -10.65 -7.42 12.42
N ALA A 135 -10.16 -7.52 13.66
CA ALA A 135 -10.89 -7.05 14.83
C ALA A 135 -10.87 -5.51 15.02
N LEU A 136 -9.80 -4.84 14.54
CA LEU A 136 -9.58 -3.41 14.75
C LEU A 136 -10.29 -2.58 13.69
N THR A 137 -11.27 -1.77 14.11
CA THR A 137 -12.00 -0.84 13.25
C THR A 137 -11.63 0.61 13.53
N ALA A 138 -11.99 1.54 12.64
CA ALA A 138 -11.86 2.97 12.92
C ALA A 138 -12.69 3.40 14.13
N TRP A 139 -13.85 2.77 14.37
CA TRP A 139 -14.64 2.99 15.58
C TRP A 139 -13.85 2.65 16.84
N THR A 140 -13.16 1.50 16.84
CA THR A 140 -12.33 1.04 17.97
C THR A 140 -11.15 1.98 18.20
N VAL A 141 -10.57 2.55 17.14
CA VAL A 141 -9.50 3.55 17.27
C VAL A 141 -10.04 4.87 17.84
N VAL A 142 -11.15 5.37 17.29
CA VAL A 142 -11.69 6.70 17.62
C VAL A 142 -12.28 6.74 19.02
N ASN A 143 -13.04 5.70 19.42
CA ASN A 143 -13.79 5.73 20.68
C ASN A 143 -12.99 5.22 21.89
N PRO A 144 -12.44 3.99 21.94
CA PRO A 144 -11.71 3.48 23.11
C PRO A 144 -10.29 4.03 23.28
N TRP A 145 -9.53 4.34 22.20
CA TRP A 145 -8.10 4.64 22.33
C TRP A 145 -7.83 5.92 23.15
N PRO A 146 -6.74 5.93 23.96
CA PRO A 146 -6.35 7.11 24.72
C PRO A 146 -6.05 8.31 23.80
N ARG A 147 -6.35 9.52 24.27
CA ARG A 147 -6.07 10.76 23.54
C ARG A 147 -4.60 10.87 23.10
N THR A 148 -3.68 10.38 23.90
CA THR A 148 -2.25 10.36 23.57
C THR A 148 -1.97 9.56 22.31
N GLU A 149 -2.61 8.38 22.17
CA GLU A 149 -2.48 7.51 20.99
C GLU A 149 -3.19 8.13 19.77
N LEU A 150 -4.38 8.70 19.95
CA LEU A 150 -5.05 9.44 18.88
C LEU A 150 -4.16 10.57 18.36
N ARG A 151 -3.58 11.39 19.26
CA ARG A 151 -2.63 12.45 18.87
C ARG A 151 -1.43 11.89 18.12
N ARG A 152 -0.88 10.77 18.58
CA ARG A 152 0.28 10.12 17.96
C ARG A 152 -0.02 9.71 16.51
N ILE A 153 -1.10 8.96 16.28
CA ILE A 153 -1.44 8.50 14.93
C ILE A 153 -1.83 9.65 14.00
N LEU A 154 -2.57 10.62 14.49
CA LEU A 154 -2.91 11.81 13.70
C LEU A 154 -1.65 12.60 13.29
N SER A 155 -0.68 12.75 14.19
CA SER A 155 0.56 13.47 13.92
C SER A 155 1.52 12.64 13.06
N GLN A 156 1.78 11.38 13.43
CA GLN A 156 2.83 10.57 12.79
C GLN A 156 2.35 9.90 11.50
N TYR A 157 1.11 9.41 11.46
CA TYR A 157 0.56 8.70 10.31
C TYR A 157 -0.27 9.61 9.40
N GLY A 158 -0.96 10.57 9.98
CA GLY A 158 -1.72 11.57 9.22
C GLY A 158 -0.87 12.76 8.74
N GLU A 159 0.31 12.99 9.33
CA GLU A 159 1.08 14.22 9.17
C GLU A 159 0.20 15.46 9.44
N GLU A 160 -0.73 15.34 10.42
CA GLU A 160 -1.75 16.34 10.75
C GLU A 160 -1.18 17.41 11.71
N LYS A 161 -1.18 18.65 11.26
CA LYS A 161 -0.66 19.79 12.05
C LYS A 161 -1.49 20.07 13.30
N TYR A 162 -2.79 19.81 13.22
CA TYR A 162 -3.77 20.05 14.29
C TYR A 162 -4.09 18.79 15.10
N ALA A 163 -3.19 17.79 15.09
CA ALA A 163 -3.38 16.51 15.76
C ALA A 163 -3.76 16.64 17.24
N GLY A 164 -3.16 17.58 18.00
CA GLY A 164 -3.49 17.81 19.40
C GLY A 164 -4.91 18.34 19.63
N PRO A 165 -5.31 19.45 19.00
CA PRO A 165 -6.69 19.95 19.06
C PRO A 165 -7.73 18.94 18.59
N ILE A 166 -7.47 18.21 17.50
CA ILE A 166 -8.38 17.19 16.97
C ILE A 166 -8.53 16.03 17.96
N ALA A 167 -7.44 15.49 18.50
CA ALA A 167 -7.51 14.41 19.49
C ALA A 167 -8.28 14.81 20.75
N ALA A 168 -8.10 16.07 21.23
CA ALA A 168 -8.87 16.60 22.33
C ALA A 168 -10.35 16.82 22.00
N ALA A 169 -10.68 17.16 20.75
CA ALA A 169 -12.07 17.31 20.31
C ALA A 169 -12.77 15.95 20.21
N ILE A 170 -12.08 14.92 19.68
CA ILE A 170 -12.58 13.54 19.66
C ILE A 170 -12.87 13.06 21.08
N GLU A 171 -11.92 13.25 22.02
CA GLU A 171 -12.10 12.87 23.42
C GLU A 171 -13.36 13.51 24.04
N ARG A 172 -13.53 14.83 23.91
CA ARG A 172 -14.72 15.55 24.40
C ARG A 172 -16.02 15.14 23.71
N ALA A 173 -15.97 14.80 22.43
CA ALA A 173 -17.16 14.40 21.68
C ALA A 173 -17.66 13.03 22.17
N ARG A 174 -16.77 12.05 22.27
CA ARG A 174 -17.11 10.68 22.69
C ARG A 174 -17.50 10.55 24.16
N GLU A 175 -17.11 11.52 25.03
CA GLU A 175 -17.61 11.60 26.41
C GLU A 175 -19.12 11.86 26.48
N LYS A 176 -19.69 12.47 25.44
CA LYS A 176 -21.13 12.75 25.36
C LYS A 176 -21.90 11.60 24.70
N ALA A 177 -21.39 11.11 23.59
CA ALA A 177 -21.89 9.96 22.87
C ALA A 177 -20.80 9.40 21.97
N PRO A 178 -20.74 8.08 21.74
CA PRO A 178 -19.78 7.50 20.78
C PRO A 178 -19.89 8.16 19.40
N ILE A 179 -18.76 8.27 18.71
CA ILE A 179 -18.70 8.73 17.32
C ILE A 179 -18.90 7.50 16.44
N GLU A 180 -20.08 7.37 15.83
CA GLU A 180 -20.49 6.16 15.11
C GLU A 180 -20.13 6.22 13.62
N THR A 181 -20.14 7.43 13.04
CA THR A 181 -20.05 7.58 11.59
C THR A 181 -18.90 8.48 11.14
N THR A 182 -18.50 8.31 9.88
CA THR A 182 -17.50 9.14 9.23
C THR A 182 -17.91 10.62 9.19
N GLY A 183 -19.20 10.91 8.96
CA GLY A 183 -19.74 12.27 8.97
C GLY A 183 -19.61 12.93 10.34
N GLN A 184 -19.96 12.22 11.42
CA GLN A 184 -19.77 12.71 12.79
C GLN A 184 -18.30 13.01 13.09
N LEU A 185 -17.39 12.11 12.68
CA LEU A 185 -15.94 12.32 12.83
C LEU A 185 -15.47 13.55 12.05
N VAL A 186 -15.93 13.74 10.80
CA VAL A 186 -15.62 14.92 9.98
C VAL A 186 -16.03 16.21 10.70
N GLU A 187 -17.22 16.28 11.26
CA GLU A 187 -17.70 17.47 11.99
C GLU A 187 -16.86 17.75 13.25
N VAL A 188 -16.48 16.72 14.00
CA VAL A 188 -15.57 16.86 15.16
C VAL A 188 -14.19 17.41 14.73
N ILE A 189 -13.63 16.89 13.63
CA ILE A 189 -12.34 17.35 13.09
C ILE A 189 -12.46 18.82 12.65
N ARG A 190 -13.48 19.18 11.88
CA ARG A 190 -13.71 20.54 11.40
C ARG A 190 -13.87 21.54 12.55
N GLY A 191 -14.60 21.16 13.58
CA GLY A 191 -14.80 22.00 14.77
C GLY A 191 -13.52 22.24 15.59
N ALA A 192 -12.50 21.40 15.43
CA ALA A 192 -11.21 21.52 16.10
C ALA A 192 -10.17 22.35 15.32
N MET A 193 -10.44 22.67 14.05
CA MET A 193 -9.49 23.34 13.17
C MET A 193 -9.77 24.84 13.08
N PRO A 194 -8.71 25.69 12.96
CA PRO A 194 -8.90 27.12 12.76
C PRO A 194 -9.49 27.41 11.37
N ALA A 195 -10.24 28.52 11.27
CA ALA A 195 -10.91 28.92 10.03
C ALA A 195 -9.96 29.04 8.81
N ALA A 196 -8.71 29.40 9.03
CA ALA A 196 -7.69 29.46 7.95
C ALA A 196 -7.41 28.08 7.34
N ALA A 197 -7.32 27.02 8.18
CA ALA A 197 -7.08 25.66 7.73
C ALA A 197 -8.29 25.08 6.97
N LEU A 198 -9.50 25.49 7.32
CA LEU A 198 -10.73 25.07 6.62
C LEU A 198 -10.86 25.64 5.20
N ARG A 199 -10.06 26.68 4.85
CA ARG A 199 -10.00 27.27 3.50
C ARG A 199 -8.95 26.67 2.60
N GLU A 200 -8.14 25.72 3.10
CA GLU A 200 -7.14 25.02 2.29
C GLU A 200 -7.83 24.20 1.18
N LYS A 201 -7.12 23.97 0.06
CA LYS A 201 -7.66 23.16 -1.07
C LYS A 201 -7.95 21.71 -0.69
N GLN A 202 -7.21 21.18 0.30
CA GLN A 202 -7.41 19.83 0.80
C GLN A 202 -8.57 19.77 1.78
N HIS A 203 -9.36 18.69 1.69
CA HIS A 203 -10.41 18.45 2.67
C HIS A 203 -9.83 18.37 4.09
N PRO A 204 -10.41 19.06 5.09
CA PRO A 204 -9.84 19.14 6.46
C PRO A 204 -9.63 17.78 7.12
N ALA A 205 -10.52 16.81 6.90
CA ALA A 205 -10.41 15.48 7.48
C ALA A 205 -9.42 14.54 6.77
N LYS A 206 -8.88 14.89 5.59
CA LYS A 206 -8.07 13.97 4.76
C LYS A 206 -6.91 13.37 5.55
N ARG A 207 -6.14 14.19 6.26
CA ARG A 207 -4.95 13.74 7.00
C ARG A 207 -5.32 12.90 8.22
N SER A 208 -6.38 13.30 8.92
CA SER A 208 -6.88 12.55 10.07
C SER A 208 -7.39 11.17 9.66
N PHE A 209 -8.16 11.08 8.57
CA PHE A 209 -8.62 9.81 8.00
C PHE A 209 -7.45 8.93 7.57
N GLN A 210 -6.44 9.49 6.91
CA GLN A 210 -5.21 8.76 6.59
C GLN A 210 -4.54 8.20 7.85
N GLY A 211 -4.40 9.00 8.90
CA GLY A 211 -3.76 8.55 10.15
C GLY A 211 -4.52 7.42 10.83
N ILE A 212 -5.84 7.49 10.88
CA ILE A 212 -6.71 6.46 11.45
C ILE A 212 -6.64 5.19 10.57
N ARG A 213 -6.76 5.31 9.25
CA ARG A 213 -6.69 4.20 8.30
C ARG A 213 -5.38 3.42 8.42
N ILE A 214 -4.25 4.12 8.46
CA ILE A 214 -2.92 3.52 8.64
C ILE A 214 -2.84 2.76 9.96
N ALA A 215 -3.43 3.30 11.04
CA ALA A 215 -3.45 2.64 12.34
C ALA A 215 -4.34 1.40 12.36
N VAL A 216 -5.53 1.46 11.74
CA VAL A 216 -6.46 0.32 11.64
C VAL A 216 -5.82 -0.84 10.89
N ASN A 217 -5.09 -0.56 9.81
CA ASN A 217 -4.59 -1.58 8.90
C ASN A 217 -3.11 -1.93 9.08
N ASP A 218 -2.42 -1.33 10.04
CA ASP A 218 -0.96 -1.50 10.27
C ASP A 218 -0.11 -1.33 8.99
N GLU A 219 -0.52 -0.39 8.12
CA GLU A 219 0.01 -0.26 6.76
C GLU A 219 1.54 -0.08 6.72
N LEU A 220 2.09 0.76 7.58
CA LEU A 220 3.51 1.10 7.55
C LEU A 220 4.41 -0.04 8.04
N THR A 221 4.01 -0.77 9.09
CA THR A 221 4.75 -1.93 9.58
C THR A 221 4.69 -3.07 8.57
N ALA A 222 3.53 -3.27 7.93
CA ALA A 222 3.35 -4.27 6.88
C ALA A 222 4.31 -4.04 5.70
N ILE A 223 4.54 -2.78 5.28
CA ILE A 223 5.50 -2.45 4.20
C ILE A 223 6.92 -2.87 4.58
N SER A 224 7.39 -2.57 5.79
CA SER A 224 8.73 -2.96 6.23
C SER A 224 8.88 -4.49 6.28
N ARG A 225 7.90 -5.21 6.85
CA ARG A 225 7.90 -6.67 6.88
C ARG A 225 7.88 -7.28 5.47
N MET A 226 7.07 -6.74 4.57
CA MET A 226 7.00 -7.16 3.18
C MET A 226 8.36 -7.04 2.49
N LEU A 227 9.04 -5.89 2.60
CA LEU A 227 10.34 -5.68 1.96
C LEU A 227 11.40 -6.63 2.51
N GLN A 228 11.40 -6.88 3.82
CA GLN A 228 12.29 -7.84 4.47
C GLN A 228 12.02 -9.28 4.02
N GLY A 229 10.76 -9.63 3.75
CA GLY A 229 10.36 -10.93 3.23
C GLY A 229 10.60 -11.08 1.72
N ALA A 230 10.37 -10.02 0.93
CA ALA A 230 10.44 -10.07 -0.53
C ALA A 230 11.86 -10.13 -1.08
N ILE A 231 12.78 -9.29 -0.56
CA ILE A 231 14.14 -9.16 -1.13
C ILE A 231 14.92 -10.49 -1.09
N PRO A 232 14.92 -11.27 0.00
CA PRO A 232 15.61 -12.58 0.01
C PRO A 232 14.99 -13.61 -0.92
N ARG A 233 13.68 -13.50 -1.19
CA ARG A 233 12.90 -14.45 -2.00
C ARG A 233 12.85 -14.11 -3.49
N LEU A 234 13.66 -13.15 -3.95
CA LEU A 234 13.87 -12.91 -5.37
C LEU A 234 14.99 -13.78 -5.90
N ASN A 235 14.80 -14.36 -7.09
CA ASN A 235 15.85 -14.95 -7.89
C ASN A 235 16.87 -13.87 -8.31
N ALA A 236 18.12 -14.25 -8.56
CA ALA A 236 19.11 -13.35 -9.16
C ALA A 236 18.58 -12.77 -10.48
N GLY A 237 18.64 -11.46 -10.65
CA GLY A 237 18.03 -10.74 -11.77
C GLY A 237 16.53 -10.50 -11.64
N GLY A 238 15.88 -11.09 -10.63
CA GLY A 238 14.46 -10.86 -10.35
C GLY A 238 14.18 -9.42 -9.90
N ARG A 239 12.96 -8.93 -10.13
CA ARG A 239 12.58 -7.53 -9.95
C ARG A 239 11.50 -7.34 -8.88
N LEU A 240 11.70 -6.35 -8.02
CA LEU A 240 10.70 -5.87 -7.06
C LEU A 240 10.21 -4.50 -7.52
N ALA A 241 8.93 -4.36 -7.76
CA ALA A 241 8.26 -3.11 -8.14
C ALA A 241 7.28 -2.73 -7.02
N VAL A 242 7.40 -1.51 -6.48
CA VAL A 242 6.54 -1.01 -5.39
C VAL A 242 6.02 0.37 -5.75
N ILE A 243 4.69 0.53 -5.81
CA ILE A 243 4.01 1.81 -5.94
C ILE A 243 3.61 2.30 -4.56
N SER A 244 3.87 3.56 -4.26
CA SER A 244 3.43 4.25 -3.04
C SER A 244 2.63 5.51 -3.37
N PHE A 245 1.67 5.91 -2.50
CA PHE A 245 0.77 7.04 -2.74
C PHE A 245 0.93 8.18 -1.75
N HIS A 246 1.69 8.00 -0.68
CA HIS A 246 1.99 9.08 0.26
C HIS A 246 3.44 9.04 0.77
N SER A 247 3.83 10.15 1.41
CA SER A 247 5.19 10.41 1.87
C SER A 247 5.76 9.35 2.81
N LEU A 248 4.94 8.79 3.68
CA LEU A 248 5.39 7.81 4.68
C LEU A 248 5.71 6.46 4.04
N GLU A 249 4.85 5.97 3.14
CA GLU A 249 5.12 4.76 2.36
C GLU A 249 6.40 4.92 1.54
N ASP A 250 6.49 5.98 0.73
CA ASP A 250 7.65 6.23 -0.11
C ASP A 250 8.95 6.33 0.71
N ARG A 251 8.89 6.91 1.92
CA ARG A 251 10.03 7.01 2.81
C ARG A 251 10.53 5.65 3.27
N ILE A 252 9.62 4.74 3.67
CA ILE A 252 9.96 3.37 4.08
C ILE A 252 10.56 2.62 2.91
N VAL A 253 9.86 2.56 1.77
CA VAL A 253 10.32 1.84 0.58
C VAL A 253 11.69 2.36 0.12
N LYS A 254 11.88 3.68 0.07
CA LYS A 254 13.15 4.32 -0.27
C LYS A 254 14.27 3.93 0.70
N SER A 255 14.02 3.96 2.00
CA SER A 255 15.01 3.65 3.03
C SER A 255 15.44 2.19 2.99
N GLU A 256 14.49 1.26 2.95
CA GLU A 256 14.75 -0.18 2.94
C GLU A 256 15.49 -0.60 1.67
N LEU A 257 15.05 -0.13 0.49
CA LEU A 257 15.73 -0.40 -0.78
C LEU A 257 17.13 0.22 -0.84
N ALA A 258 17.32 1.42 -0.29
CA ALA A 258 18.65 2.04 -0.21
C ALA A 258 19.57 1.26 0.73
N ALA A 259 19.07 0.77 1.85
CA ALA A 259 19.81 -0.07 2.78
C ALA A 259 20.22 -1.42 2.15
N ALA A 260 19.29 -2.05 1.39
CA ALA A 260 19.56 -3.28 0.64
C ALA A 260 20.55 -3.08 -0.53
N ALA A 261 20.58 -1.89 -1.13
CA ALA A 261 21.50 -1.54 -2.20
C ALA A 261 22.89 -1.10 -1.68
N LYS A 262 23.05 -0.92 -0.36
CA LYS A 262 24.31 -0.49 0.23
C LYS A 262 25.25 -1.67 0.40
N GLY A 263 26.42 -1.61 -0.26
CA GLY A 263 27.40 -2.70 -0.24
C GLY A 263 28.37 -2.68 0.94
N CYS A 264 28.33 -1.66 1.82
CA CYS A 264 29.25 -1.55 2.93
C CYS A 264 28.66 -0.67 4.04
N ASP A 265 28.81 -1.08 5.30
CA ASP A 265 28.41 -0.32 6.49
C ASP A 265 29.61 0.19 7.31
N CYS A 266 30.84 0.00 6.82
CA CYS A 266 32.03 0.53 7.48
C CYS A 266 32.03 2.06 7.49
N PRO A 267 32.58 2.69 8.52
CA PRO A 267 32.83 4.12 8.52
C PRO A 267 33.66 4.56 7.31
N PRO A 268 33.39 5.74 6.70
CA PRO A 268 34.17 6.22 5.56
C PRO A 268 35.67 6.39 5.83
N SER A 269 36.07 6.50 7.10
CA SER A 269 37.47 6.61 7.56
C SER A 269 38.24 5.31 7.50
N PHE A 270 37.57 4.15 7.30
CA PHE A 270 38.25 2.87 7.23
C PHE A 270 38.95 2.70 5.88
N PRO A 271 40.26 2.41 5.86
CA PRO A 271 41.01 2.26 4.61
C PRO A 271 40.60 1.03 3.78
N VAL A 272 40.03 0.01 4.45
CA VAL A 272 39.58 -1.25 3.83
C VAL A 272 38.26 -1.66 4.45
N CYS A 273 37.36 -2.18 3.63
CA CYS A 273 36.09 -2.74 4.11
C CYS A 273 36.32 -4.03 4.92
N VAL A 274 35.83 -4.06 6.16
CA VAL A 274 35.93 -5.23 7.06
C VAL A 274 34.58 -5.86 7.38
N CYS A 275 33.45 -5.26 6.93
CA CYS A 275 32.11 -5.78 7.23
C CYS A 275 31.66 -6.93 6.33
N GLY A 276 32.33 -7.16 5.20
CA GLY A 276 31.97 -8.22 4.23
C GLY A 276 30.57 -8.06 3.59
N LYS A 277 29.85 -6.97 3.89
CA LYS A 277 28.51 -6.74 3.35
C LYS A 277 28.56 -6.51 1.85
N LYS A 278 27.72 -7.23 1.11
CA LYS A 278 27.48 -7.04 -0.31
C LYS A 278 26.09 -6.41 -0.52
N PRO A 279 25.90 -5.60 -1.58
CA PRO A 279 24.56 -5.13 -1.92
C PRO A 279 23.69 -6.32 -2.35
N LEU A 280 22.45 -6.33 -1.86
CA LEU A 280 21.47 -7.37 -2.21
C LEU A 280 20.70 -7.04 -3.48
N VAL A 281 20.55 -5.73 -3.76
CA VAL A 281 19.80 -5.23 -4.92
C VAL A 281 20.51 -4.04 -5.56
N LYS A 282 20.14 -3.74 -6.80
CA LYS A 282 20.40 -2.43 -7.43
C LYS A 282 19.07 -1.74 -7.76
N LEU A 283 19.01 -0.42 -7.64
CA LEU A 283 17.82 0.38 -7.98
C LEU A 283 17.76 0.63 -9.49
N VAL A 284 16.60 0.41 -10.12
CA VAL A 284 16.40 0.50 -11.57
C VAL A 284 15.10 1.24 -11.92
N PRO A 285 15.13 2.55 -12.14
CA PRO A 285 16.24 3.51 -11.96
C PRO A 285 16.43 3.90 -10.48
N ARG A 286 17.47 4.72 -10.20
CA ARG A 286 17.70 5.25 -8.83
C ARG A 286 16.61 6.20 -8.34
N LYS A 287 16.02 7.00 -9.25
CA LYS A 287 14.91 7.90 -8.95
C LYS A 287 13.59 7.15 -9.07
N PRO A 288 12.55 7.54 -8.33
CA PRO A 288 11.22 6.98 -8.53
C PRO A 288 10.70 7.35 -9.92
N ILE A 289 9.94 6.44 -10.51
CA ILE A 289 9.18 6.68 -11.72
C ILE A 289 7.87 7.33 -11.30
N LEU A 290 7.48 8.39 -12.00
CA LEU A 290 6.26 9.17 -11.72
C LEU A 290 5.27 9.00 -12.87
N PRO A 291 3.95 9.15 -12.61
CA PRO A 291 2.94 9.14 -13.65
C PRO A 291 3.21 10.20 -14.72
N SER A 292 2.91 9.86 -15.96
CA SER A 292 2.96 10.81 -17.09
C SER A 292 1.89 11.90 -16.98
N ALA A 293 2.05 13.01 -17.70
CA ALA A 293 1.05 14.05 -17.76
C ALA A 293 -0.30 13.51 -18.28
N GLN A 294 -0.26 12.62 -19.27
CA GLN A 294 -1.45 11.97 -19.82
C GLN A 294 -2.15 11.11 -18.77
N GLU A 295 -1.40 10.29 -18.01
CA GLU A 295 -2.00 9.47 -16.94
C GLU A 295 -2.65 10.32 -15.86
N LEU A 296 -2.06 11.48 -15.52
CA LEU A 296 -2.62 12.39 -14.52
C LEU A 296 -3.94 13.04 -14.97
N GLU A 297 -4.13 13.26 -16.27
CA GLU A 297 -5.39 13.73 -16.85
C GLU A 297 -6.46 12.64 -16.84
N GLU A 298 -6.08 11.40 -17.20
CA GLU A 298 -6.98 10.25 -17.27
C GLU A 298 -7.31 9.67 -15.90
N ASN A 299 -6.33 9.68 -14.95
CA ASN A 299 -6.45 9.09 -13.62
C ASN A 299 -5.95 10.03 -12.52
N PRO A 300 -6.78 10.94 -11.98
CA PRO A 300 -6.38 11.85 -10.90
C PRO A 300 -5.87 11.15 -9.62
N ARG A 301 -6.21 9.86 -9.41
CA ARG A 301 -5.74 9.06 -8.27
C ARG A 301 -4.24 8.75 -8.37
N ALA A 302 -3.67 8.76 -9.57
CA ALA A 302 -2.23 8.58 -9.80
C ALA A 302 -1.37 9.76 -9.32
N ARG A 303 -1.97 10.90 -8.97
CA ARG A 303 -1.25 12.17 -8.71
C ARG A 303 -0.11 12.08 -7.72
N SER A 304 -0.22 11.23 -6.71
CA SER A 304 0.80 11.08 -5.67
C SER A 304 1.62 9.79 -5.82
N ALA A 305 1.35 9.01 -6.86
CA ALA A 305 1.99 7.73 -7.09
C ALA A 305 3.49 7.86 -7.38
N LYS A 306 4.27 6.94 -6.84
CA LYS A 306 5.70 6.79 -7.08
C LYS A 306 6.05 5.32 -7.18
N LEU A 307 6.53 4.89 -8.33
CA LEU A 307 7.02 3.54 -8.52
C LEU A 307 8.52 3.49 -8.24
N ARG A 308 8.95 2.55 -7.41
CA ARG A 308 10.35 2.19 -7.20
C ARG A 308 10.57 0.75 -7.64
N VAL A 309 11.64 0.54 -8.40
CA VAL A 309 12.03 -0.79 -8.87
C VAL A 309 13.43 -1.11 -8.38
N ALA A 310 13.60 -2.34 -7.89
CA ALA A 310 14.90 -2.89 -7.52
C ALA A 310 15.10 -4.24 -8.21
N GLU A 311 16.33 -4.53 -8.62
CA GLU A 311 16.74 -5.80 -9.19
C GLU A 311 17.65 -6.54 -8.22
N LYS A 312 17.36 -7.80 -7.95
CA LYS A 312 18.15 -8.69 -7.10
C LYS A 312 19.51 -8.95 -7.74
N LEU A 313 20.57 -8.74 -6.99
CA LEU A 313 21.93 -9.08 -7.41
C LEU A 313 22.23 -10.56 -7.15
N PRO A 314 23.13 -11.17 -7.92
CA PRO A 314 23.70 -12.50 -7.59
C PRO A 314 24.34 -12.51 -6.20
N GLU A 315 24.26 -13.64 -5.50
CA GLU A 315 24.86 -13.84 -4.18
C GLU A 315 26.40 -13.91 -4.23
#